data_63b06a349ded8d3734cade917a086e18
#
_entry.id   63b06a349ded8d3734cade917a086e18
#
_cell.length_a   1.000
_cell.length_b   1.000
_cell.length_c   1.000
_cell.angle_alpha   90.00
_cell.angle_beta   90.00
_cell.angle_gamma   90.00
#
_symmetry.space_group_name_H-M   'P 1'
#
loop_
_entity.id
_entity.type
_entity.pdbx_description
1 polymer ?
#
loop_
_entity_poly.entity_id
_entity_poly.type
_entity_poly.pdbx_seq_one_letter_code
_entity_poly.pdbx_strand_id
1 'polypeptide(L)'
;MEVIKYFSVFLAGFFTILILDTIWLGSIVKDFTIREFGNLIIVEDGKIRINLGVGLLAWFIISSMIVVFVTLQFNSYKEVALYGALLGFMSYAMYDLTNLTFLTNYSVKFTIVDIVWGTFVGMIISTVSFFVLKLFK
;
A
#
# COMPACT_ATOMS: atom_id res chain seq x y z
N MET A 1 -15.85 -2.16 -23.97
CA MET A 1 -15.39 -0.83 -23.51
C MET A 1 -15.32 -0.74 -22.00
N GLU A 2 -16.35 -1.15 -21.26
CA GLU A 2 -16.36 -1.13 -19.78
C GLU A 2 -15.27 -2.02 -19.13
N VAL A 3 -15.05 -3.23 -19.63
CA VAL A 3 -14.01 -4.15 -19.10
C VAL A 3 -12.62 -3.51 -19.18
N ILE A 4 -12.29 -2.90 -20.31
CA ILE A 4 -10.99 -2.22 -20.51
C ILE A 4 -10.83 -1.07 -19.53
N LYS A 5 -11.89 -0.28 -19.31
CA LYS A 5 -11.91 0.83 -18.35
C LYS A 5 -11.56 0.35 -16.94
N TYR A 6 -12.32 -0.61 -16.40
CA TYR A 6 -12.10 -1.09 -15.04
C TYR A 6 -10.76 -1.79 -14.88
N PHE A 7 -10.32 -2.54 -15.89
CA PHE A 7 -9.00 -3.16 -15.91
C PHE A 7 -7.87 -2.11 -15.89
N SER A 8 -7.99 -1.04 -16.69
CA SER A 8 -7.02 0.07 -16.69
C SER A 8 -6.96 0.80 -15.35
N VAL A 9 -8.11 1.04 -14.74
CA VAL A 9 -8.22 1.67 -13.41
C VAL A 9 -7.53 0.83 -12.33
N PHE A 10 -7.76 -0.49 -12.37
CA PHE A 10 -7.09 -1.42 -11.46
C PHE A 10 -5.58 -1.46 -11.70
N LEU A 11 -5.13 -1.58 -12.95
CA LEU A 11 -3.71 -1.60 -13.27
C LEU A 11 -3.00 -0.31 -12.83
N ALA A 12 -3.64 0.83 -12.99
CA ALA A 12 -3.10 2.11 -12.51
C ALA A 12 -2.85 2.08 -11.00
N GLY A 13 -3.81 1.59 -10.20
CA GLY A 13 -3.64 1.44 -8.76
C GLY A 13 -2.56 0.43 -8.39
N PHE A 14 -2.56 -0.72 -9.05
CA PHE A 14 -1.59 -1.79 -8.82
C PHE A 14 -0.15 -1.37 -9.13
N PHE A 15 0.09 -0.75 -10.27
CA PHE A 15 1.43 -0.23 -10.60
C PHE A 15 1.84 0.93 -9.71
N THR A 16 0.89 1.75 -9.25
CA THR A 16 1.19 2.83 -8.31
C THR A 16 1.78 2.28 -7.02
N ILE A 17 1.15 1.28 -6.40
CA ILE A 17 1.70 0.71 -5.16
C ILE A 17 3.03 -0.01 -5.40
N LEU A 18 3.19 -0.74 -6.50
CA LEU A 18 4.46 -1.40 -6.82
C LEU A 18 5.62 -0.40 -6.89
N ILE A 19 5.42 0.73 -7.55
CA ILE A 19 6.45 1.77 -7.67
C ILE A 19 6.73 2.41 -6.30
N LEU A 20 5.68 2.80 -5.59
CA LEU A 20 5.82 3.47 -4.30
C LEU A 20 6.52 2.58 -3.26
N ASP A 21 6.09 1.33 -3.10
CA ASP A 21 6.67 0.42 -2.12
C ASP A 21 8.09 -0.04 -2.52
N THR A 22 8.38 -0.17 -3.81
CA THR A 22 9.75 -0.46 -4.27
C THR A 22 10.71 0.67 -3.87
N ILE A 23 10.31 1.92 -4.04
CA ILE A 23 11.11 3.08 -3.62
C ILE A 23 11.19 3.15 -2.09
N TRP A 24 10.07 2.97 -1.40
CA TRP A 24 9.97 3.03 0.05
C TRP A 24 10.86 2.00 0.74
N LEU A 25 10.58 0.72 0.51
CA LEU A 25 11.30 -0.39 1.14
C LEU A 25 12.71 -0.59 0.59
N GLY A 26 12.93 -0.28 -0.70
CA GLY A 26 14.23 -0.47 -1.36
C GLY A 26 15.23 0.64 -1.09
N SER A 27 14.77 1.84 -0.69
CA SER A 27 15.64 3.01 -0.56
C SER A 27 15.35 3.84 0.69
N ILE A 28 14.12 4.31 0.89
CA ILE A 28 13.82 5.34 1.90
C ILE A 28 13.92 4.77 3.32
N VAL A 29 13.23 3.66 3.60
CA VAL A 29 13.20 3.07 4.95
C VAL A 29 14.00 1.78 5.08
N LYS A 30 14.75 1.38 4.06
CA LYS A 30 15.49 0.11 4.04
C LYS A 30 16.28 -0.13 5.32
N ASP A 31 17.20 0.76 5.64
CA ASP A 31 18.09 0.61 6.79
C ASP A 31 17.36 0.75 8.12
N PHE A 32 16.30 1.56 8.16
CA PHE A 32 15.41 1.66 9.32
C PHE A 32 14.68 0.33 9.53
N THR A 33 14.09 -0.24 8.48
CA THR A 33 13.39 -1.54 8.53
C THR A 33 14.32 -2.65 9.00
N ILE A 34 15.54 -2.73 8.46
CA ILE A 34 16.55 -3.73 8.88
C ILE A 34 16.85 -3.61 10.37
N ARG A 35 17.00 -2.39 10.90
CA ARG A 35 17.27 -2.18 12.33
C ARG A 35 16.08 -2.56 13.22
N GLU A 36 14.88 -2.16 12.81
CA GLU A 36 13.68 -2.35 13.65
C GLU A 36 13.16 -3.79 13.64
N PHE A 37 13.33 -4.51 12.55
CA PHE A 37 12.90 -5.91 12.47
C PHE A 37 13.96 -6.93 12.91
N GLY A 38 15.25 -6.61 12.79
CA GLY A 38 16.31 -7.51 13.23
C GLY A 38 16.16 -8.92 12.69
N ASN A 39 15.96 -9.88 13.58
CA ASN A 39 15.85 -11.31 13.25
C ASN A 39 14.49 -11.71 12.62
N LEU A 40 13.53 -10.80 12.52
CA LEU A 40 12.22 -11.09 11.91
C LEU A 40 12.26 -11.07 10.37
N ILE A 41 13.33 -10.56 9.79
CA ILE A 41 13.51 -10.49 8.33
C ILE A 41 14.84 -11.13 7.91
N ILE A 42 14.88 -11.58 6.66
CA ILE A 42 16.11 -12.11 6.06
C ILE A 42 16.77 -10.97 5.28
N VAL A 43 18.05 -10.73 5.57
CA VAL A 43 18.88 -9.74 4.85
C VAL A 43 20.00 -10.47 4.13
N GLU A 44 20.09 -10.29 2.80
CA GLU A 44 21.15 -10.84 1.95
C GLU A 44 21.78 -9.70 1.14
N ASP A 45 23.10 -9.59 1.17
CA ASP A 45 23.87 -8.52 0.48
C ASP A 45 23.35 -7.11 0.77
N GLY A 46 22.97 -6.84 2.03
CA GLY A 46 22.44 -5.54 2.46
C GLY A 46 21.05 -5.20 1.90
N LYS A 47 20.33 -6.19 1.36
CA LYS A 47 18.96 -6.05 0.86
C LYS A 47 18.00 -6.95 1.63
N ILE A 48 16.79 -6.45 1.86
CA ILE A 48 15.73 -7.25 2.45
C ILE A 48 15.28 -8.28 1.41
N ARG A 49 15.35 -9.56 1.79
CA ARG A 49 14.82 -10.65 0.96
C ARG A 49 13.31 -10.71 1.10
N ILE A 50 12.59 -10.54 0.01
CA ILE A 50 11.13 -10.62 -0.04
C ILE A 50 10.66 -11.89 -0.75
N ASN A 51 9.55 -12.45 -0.30
CA ASN A 51 8.79 -13.42 -1.09
C ASN A 51 7.94 -12.66 -2.10
N LEU A 52 8.46 -12.51 -3.33
CA LEU A 52 7.84 -11.68 -4.35
C LEU A 52 6.41 -12.14 -4.68
N GLY A 53 6.14 -13.45 -4.71
CA GLY A 53 4.79 -13.97 -5.01
C GLY A 53 3.77 -13.56 -3.96
N VAL A 54 4.13 -13.67 -2.67
CA VAL A 54 3.27 -13.23 -1.56
C VAL A 54 3.12 -11.71 -1.56
N GLY A 55 4.19 -10.97 -1.82
CA GLY A 55 4.15 -9.51 -1.94
C GLY A 55 3.23 -9.04 -3.06
N LEU A 56 3.33 -9.62 -4.25
CA LEU A 56 2.44 -9.31 -5.38
C LEU A 56 0.98 -9.59 -5.05
N LEU A 57 0.68 -10.67 -4.34
CA LEU A 57 -0.68 -10.98 -3.90
C LEU A 57 -1.21 -9.94 -2.91
N ALA A 58 -0.40 -9.52 -1.93
CA ALA A 58 -0.77 -8.49 -0.98
C ALA A 58 -1.06 -7.14 -1.68
N TRP A 59 -0.18 -6.72 -2.59
CA TRP A 59 -0.36 -5.51 -3.39
C TRP A 59 -1.58 -5.57 -4.32
N PHE A 60 -1.86 -6.75 -4.88
CA PHE A 60 -3.07 -6.99 -5.66
C PHE A 60 -4.32 -6.81 -4.80
N ILE A 61 -4.35 -7.37 -3.59
CA ILE A 61 -5.49 -7.28 -2.68
C ILE A 61 -5.73 -5.83 -2.25
N ILE A 62 -4.70 -5.11 -1.80
CA ILE A 62 -4.87 -3.73 -1.32
C ILE A 62 -5.28 -2.78 -2.46
N SER A 63 -4.72 -2.96 -3.67
CA SER A 63 -5.12 -2.18 -4.84
C SER A 63 -6.58 -2.44 -5.20
N SER A 64 -7.01 -3.72 -5.18
CA SER A 64 -8.40 -4.10 -5.42
C SER A 64 -9.35 -3.48 -4.41
N MET A 65 -8.98 -3.52 -3.12
CA MET A 65 -9.78 -2.88 -2.06
C MET A 65 -9.96 -1.38 -2.31
N ILE A 66 -8.88 -0.66 -2.58
CA ILE A 66 -8.92 0.79 -2.81
C ILE A 66 -9.72 1.12 -4.07
N VAL A 67 -9.52 0.38 -5.16
CA VAL A 67 -10.28 0.62 -6.40
C VAL A 67 -11.76 0.34 -6.20
N VAL A 68 -12.12 -0.80 -5.65
CA VAL A 68 -13.53 -1.22 -5.52
C VAL A 68 -14.29 -0.39 -4.49
N PHE A 69 -13.70 -0.15 -3.32
CA PHE A 69 -14.38 0.49 -2.19
C PHE A 69 -14.19 2.01 -2.12
N VAL A 70 -13.27 2.57 -2.89
CA VAL A 70 -13.04 4.02 -2.92
C VAL A 70 -13.15 4.58 -4.32
N THR A 71 -12.25 4.18 -5.23
CA THR A 71 -12.14 4.82 -6.56
C THR A 71 -13.45 4.77 -7.36
N LEU A 72 -14.16 3.65 -7.28
CA LEU A 72 -15.42 3.44 -8.02
C LEU A 72 -16.66 3.96 -7.28
N GLN A 73 -16.55 4.33 -5.99
CA GLN A 73 -17.69 4.73 -5.17
C GLN A 73 -17.92 6.24 -5.13
N PHE A 74 -16.85 7.02 -5.29
CA PHE A 74 -16.91 8.47 -5.13
C PHE A 74 -16.71 9.21 -6.47
N ASN A 75 -17.16 10.47 -6.52
CA ASN A 75 -17.19 11.23 -7.77
C ASN A 75 -16.26 12.43 -7.79
N SER A 76 -15.61 12.77 -6.69
CA SER A 76 -14.68 13.89 -6.60
C SER A 76 -13.27 13.45 -6.16
N TYR A 77 -12.25 14.17 -6.61
CA TYR A 77 -10.84 13.93 -6.19
C TYR A 77 -10.67 14.07 -4.68
N LYS A 78 -11.38 15.02 -4.05
CA LYS A 78 -11.31 15.23 -2.60
C LYS A 78 -11.81 14.00 -1.84
N GLU A 79 -12.94 13.45 -2.25
CA GLU A 79 -13.51 12.26 -1.61
C GLU A 79 -12.62 11.05 -1.80
N VAL A 80 -12.19 10.74 -3.03
CA VAL A 80 -11.32 9.58 -3.27
C VAL A 80 -9.99 9.69 -2.53
N ALA A 81 -9.40 10.88 -2.45
CA ALA A 81 -8.17 11.10 -1.70
C ALA A 81 -8.38 10.87 -0.20
N LEU A 82 -9.44 11.43 0.37
CA LEU A 82 -9.75 11.31 1.80
C LEU A 82 -10.08 9.85 2.19
N TYR A 83 -10.99 9.22 1.45
CA TYR A 83 -11.40 7.84 1.75
C TYR A 83 -10.32 6.83 1.39
N GLY A 84 -9.49 7.11 0.38
CA GLY A 84 -8.29 6.33 0.08
C GLY A 84 -7.27 6.39 1.22
N ALA A 85 -7.02 7.59 1.75
CA ALA A 85 -6.17 7.77 2.93
C ALA A 85 -6.73 7.02 4.15
N LEU A 86 -8.03 7.12 4.40
CA LEU A 86 -8.69 6.43 5.51
C LEU A 86 -8.62 4.90 5.37
N LEU A 87 -8.89 4.36 4.19
CA LEU A 87 -8.81 2.92 3.96
C LEU A 87 -7.36 2.41 4.06
N GLY A 88 -6.40 3.17 3.55
CA GLY A 88 -4.98 2.89 3.72
C GLY A 88 -4.56 2.89 5.20
N PHE A 89 -4.94 3.92 5.95
CA PHE A 89 -4.74 3.98 7.40
C PHE A 89 -5.30 2.74 8.10
N MET A 90 -6.56 2.40 7.87
CA MET A 90 -7.21 1.26 8.53
C MET A 90 -6.54 -0.07 8.19
N SER A 91 -6.15 -0.27 6.92
CA SER A 91 -5.52 -1.51 6.47
C SER A 91 -4.15 -1.72 7.11
N TYR A 92 -3.31 -0.71 7.11
CA TYR A 92 -1.96 -0.77 7.71
C TYR A 92 -2.04 -0.80 9.23
N ALA A 93 -2.90 0.01 9.84
CA ALA A 93 -3.09 -0.03 11.29
C ALA A 93 -3.58 -1.39 11.78
N MET A 94 -4.51 -2.03 11.07
CA MET A 94 -4.99 -3.36 11.42
C MET A 94 -3.85 -4.39 11.35
N TYR A 95 -3.04 -4.37 10.30
CA TYR A 95 -1.90 -5.27 10.14
C TYR A 95 -0.88 -5.07 11.25
N ASP A 96 -0.41 -3.85 11.46
CA ASP A 96 0.66 -3.54 12.40
C ASP A 96 0.25 -3.73 13.86
N LEU A 97 -0.94 -3.26 14.25
CA LEU A 97 -1.44 -3.43 15.60
C LEU A 97 -1.70 -4.91 15.92
N THR A 98 -2.13 -5.70 14.94
CA THR A 98 -2.25 -7.16 15.10
C THR A 98 -0.87 -7.79 15.33
N ASN A 99 0.15 -7.42 14.56
CA ASN A 99 1.51 -7.89 14.76
C ASN A 99 2.07 -7.48 16.13
N LEU A 100 1.85 -6.25 16.57
CA LEU A 100 2.21 -5.80 17.92
C LEU A 100 1.55 -6.62 19.03
N THR A 101 0.35 -7.16 18.80
CA THR A 101 -0.34 -7.99 19.77
C THR A 101 0.31 -9.37 19.95
N PHE A 102 0.84 -9.96 18.88
CA PHE A 102 1.28 -11.36 18.90
C PHE A 102 2.80 -11.54 18.81
N LEU A 103 3.55 -10.58 18.25
CA LEU A 103 4.99 -10.70 18.04
C LEU A 103 5.77 -9.99 19.13
N THR A 104 6.62 -10.71 19.86
CA THR A 104 7.33 -10.18 21.03
C THR A 104 8.31 -9.04 20.72
N ASN A 105 8.86 -8.96 19.53
CA ASN A 105 9.87 -7.96 19.16
C ASN A 105 9.42 -7.11 17.96
N TYR A 106 8.12 -6.96 17.74
CA TYR A 106 7.62 -6.09 16.71
C TYR A 106 7.81 -4.62 17.09
N SER A 107 8.32 -3.79 16.19
CA SER A 107 8.70 -2.43 16.50
C SER A 107 7.51 -1.46 16.52
N VAL A 108 7.28 -0.80 17.66
CA VAL A 108 6.30 0.30 17.78
C VAL A 108 6.67 1.47 16.85
N LYS A 109 7.98 1.76 16.69
CA LYS A 109 8.43 2.83 15.80
C LYS A 109 8.12 2.51 14.34
N PHE A 110 8.36 1.26 13.94
CA PHE A 110 8.01 0.81 12.59
C PHE A 110 6.50 0.91 12.36
N THR A 111 5.68 0.43 13.30
CA THR A 111 4.22 0.52 13.26
C THR A 111 3.73 1.95 12.94
N ILE A 112 4.25 2.96 13.66
CA ILE A 112 3.83 4.35 13.43
C ILE A 112 4.20 4.81 12.01
N VAL A 113 5.43 4.52 11.58
CA VAL A 113 5.94 4.91 10.26
C VAL A 113 5.16 4.22 9.14
N ASP A 114 4.86 2.94 9.31
CA ASP A 114 4.16 2.14 8.31
C ASP A 114 2.67 2.53 8.17
N ILE A 115 2.00 2.82 9.28
CA ILE A 115 0.62 3.36 9.27
C ILE A 115 0.56 4.72 8.54
N VAL A 116 1.51 5.61 8.79
CA VAL A 116 1.58 6.89 8.09
C VAL A 116 1.83 6.66 6.59
N TRP A 117 2.74 5.76 6.24
CA TRP A 117 3.00 5.37 4.87
C TRP A 117 1.75 4.81 4.18
N GLY A 118 1.08 3.84 4.81
CA GLY A 118 -0.15 3.24 4.29
C GLY A 118 -1.27 4.26 4.04
N THR A 119 -1.39 5.25 4.93
CA THR A 119 -2.32 6.38 4.76
C THR A 119 -2.01 7.16 3.48
N PHE A 120 -0.74 7.50 3.27
CA PHE A 120 -0.27 8.20 2.09
C PHE A 120 -0.46 7.36 0.81
N VAL A 121 -0.05 6.10 0.84
CA VAL A 121 -0.19 5.17 -0.29
C VAL A 121 -1.65 5.01 -0.70
N GLY A 122 -2.56 4.82 0.26
CA GLY A 122 -3.99 4.71 -0.01
C GLY A 122 -4.56 5.94 -0.71
N MET A 123 -4.15 7.13 -0.28
CA MET A 123 -4.51 8.40 -0.90
C MET A 123 -4.02 8.47 -2.36
N ILE A 124 -2.77 8.10 -2.62
CA ILE A 124 -2.19 8.20 -3.96
C ILE A 124 -2.80 7.16 -4.91
N ILE A 125 -2.94 5.90 -4.48
CA ILE A 125 -3.55 4.85 -5.30
C ILE A 125 -4.95 5.25 -5.73
N SER A 126 -5.79 5.68 -4.80
CA SER A 126 -7.17 6.07 -5.11
C SER A 126 -7.24 7.26 -6.06
N THR A 127 -6.38 8.25 -5.87
CA THR A 127 -6.33 9.47 -6.70
C THR A 127 -5.85 9.17 -8.12
N VAL A 128 -4.78 8.36 -8.29
CA VAL A 128 -4.26 7.96 -9.60
C VAL A 128 -5.27 7.08 -10.34
N SER A 129 -5.84 6.09 -9.65
CA SER A 129 -6.89 5.23 -10.23
C SER A 129 -8.11 6.04 -10.65
N PHE A 130 -8.50 7.05 -9.86
CA PHE A 130 -9.61 7.93 -10.20
C PHE A 130 -9.30 8.84 -11.39
N PHE A 131 -8.06 9.33 -11.50
CA PHE A 131 -7.62 10.06 -12.68
C PHE A 131 -7.80 9.21 -13.95
N VAL A 132 -7.32 7.95 -13.93
CA VAL A 132 -7.50 7.02 -15.06
C VAL A 132 -8.98 6.77 -15.33
N LEU A 133 -9.82 6.59 -14.29
CA LEU A 133 -11.26 6.44 -14.44
C LEU A 133 -11.91 7.62 -15.18
N LYS A 134 -11.44 8.85 -14.94
CA LYS A 134 -11.95 10.05 -15.60
C LYS A 134 -11.55 10.19 -17.07
N LEU A 135 -10.47 9.51 -17.50
CA LEU A 135 -10.09 9.50 -18.93
C LEU A 135 -11.06 8.72 -19.81
N PHE A 136 -11.92 7.88 -19.23
CA PHE A 136 -12.95 7.09 -19.93
C PHE A 136 -14.35 7.75 -19.84
N LYS A 137 -14.47 8.95 -19.33
CA LYS A 137 -15.71 9.74 -19.31
C LYS A 137 -15.68 10.78 -20.43
#